data_2e2357cff1e167b605b1e37445a87031
#
_entry.id   2e2357cff1e167b605b1e37445a87031
#
_cell.length_a   1.000
_cell.length_b   1.000
_cell.length_c   1.000
_cell.angle_alpha   90.00
_cell.angle_beta   90.00
_cell.angle_gamma   90.00
#
_symmetry.space_group_name_H-M   'P 1'
#
loop_
_entity.id
_entity.type
_entity.pdbx_description
1 polymer ?
#
loop_
_entity_poly.entity_id
_entity_poly.type
_entity_poly.pdbx_seq_one_letter_code
_entity_poly.pdbx_strand_id
1 'polypeptide(L)'
;DPDLDSASVELERASATMQQLERLFPKMELVNSNHGSMVYRKAKVNGMPRHVLKGYNEILGVGEGWVWTNDIHLEEENIFVCHGRKKNSEMYAKQMGCNVVQGHYHEDFRIGYTQAPMNIVWGMNVGCLIDDKELAFAYNKVNPNAPVIGCGVCVNSVPQLIPMIMDTKGNWNGRI
;
A
#
# COMPACT_ATOMS: atom_id res chain seq x y z
N ASP A 1 10.19 -23.39 6.79
CA ASP A 1 10.91 -23.67 5.55
C ASP A 1 12.37 -23.24 5.73
N PRO A 2 13.36 -24.15 5.57
CA PRO A 2 14.77 -23.83 5.78
C PRO A 2 15.35 -22.82 4.76
N ASP A 3 14.64 -22.59 3.67
CA ASP A 3 15.00 -21.63 2.61
C ASP A 3 14.45 -20.23 2.84
N LEU A 4 13.68 -20.01 3.93
CA LEU A 4 13.18 -18.71 4.29
C LEU A 4 14.24 -17.89 5.03
N ASP A 5 14.44 -16.66 4.60
CA ASP A 5 15.18 -15.68 5.39
C ASP A 5 14.56 -15.55 6.79
N SER A 6 15.40 -15.33 7.79
CA SER A 6 14.87 -15.04 9.12
C SER A 6 14.14 -13.69 9.10
N ALA A 7 13.13 -13.54 9.96
CA ALA A 7 12.41 -12.27 10.09
C ALA A 7 13.34 -11.06 10.37
N SER A 8 14.52 -11.31 10.94
CA SER A 8 15.55 -10.29 11.15
C SER A 8 16.17 -9.82 9.85
N VAL A 9 16.53 -10.77 8.96
CA VAL A 9 17.12 -10.45 7.64
C VAL A 9 16.11 -9.72 6.76
N GLU A 10 14.86 -10.17 6.75
CA GLU A 10 13.79 -9.46 6.02
C GLU A 10 13.61 -8.02 6.52
N LEU A 11 13.64 -7.82 7.84
CA LEU A 11 13.53 -6.49 8.44
C LEU A 11 14.72 -5.59 8.10
N GLU A 12 15.94 -6.12 8.12
CA GLU A 12 17.15 -5.38 7.73
C GLU A 12 17.07 -4.92 6.27
N ARG A 13 16.65 -5.80 5.36
CA ARG A 13 16.44 -5.44 3.94
C ARG A 13 15.34 -4.39 3.78
N ALA A 14 14.22 -4.55 4.47
CA ALA A 14 13.13 -3.58 4.45
C ALA A 14 13.61 -2.22 4.96
N SER A 15 14.36 -2.17 6.06
CA SER A 15 14.91 -0.94 6.61
C SER A 15 15.85 -0.26 5.61
N ALA A 16 16.76 -1.00 4.98
CA ALA A 16 17.66 -0.46 3.96
C ALA A 16 16.89 0.15 2.78
N THR A 17 15.85 -0.52 2.31
CA THR A 17 14.99 -0.04 1.22
C THR A 17 14.22 1.21 1.63
N MET A 18 13.64 1.23 2.84
CA MET A 18 12.88 2.38 3.33
C MET A 18 13.76 3.62 3.51
N GLN A 19 14.99 3.45 3.99
CA GLN A 19 15.96 4.56 4.09
C GLN A 19 16.40 5.10 2.73
N GLN A 20 16.47 4.26 1.69
CA GLN A 20 16.70 4.74 0.33
C GLN A 20 15.50 5.55 -0.17
N LEU A 21 14.28 5.08 0.09
CA LEU A 21 13.06 5.77 -0.29
C LEU A 21 12.92 7.12 0.43
N GLU A 22 13.28 7.18 1.71
CA GLU A 22 13.28 8.42 2.50
C GLU A 22 14.22 9.51 1.92
N ARG A 23 15.36 9.12 1.36
CA ARG A 23 16.27 10.07 0.70
C ARG A 23 15.62 10.73 -0.53
N LEU A 24 14.73 10.00 -1.22
CA LEU A 24 13.96 10.52 -2.36
C LEU A 24 12.74 11.31 -1.89
N PHE A 25 12.11 10.87 -0.81
CA PHE A 25 10.87 11.43 -0.26
C PHE A 25 11.04 11.70 1.24
N PRO A 26 11.72 12.78 1.64
CA PRO A 26 12.02 13.05 3.05
C PRO A 26 10.78 13.38 3.90
N LYS A 27 9.66 13.68 3.27
CA LYS A 27 8.35 13.84 3.91
C LYS A 27 7.35 12.92 3.22
N MET A 28 6.67 12.08 3.99
CA MET A 28 5.70 11.12 3.47
C MET A 28 4.62 10.82 4.51
N GLU A 29 3.38 10.78 4.06
CA GLU A 29 2.28 10.22 4.85
C GLU A 29 2.04 8.78 4.42
N LEU A 30 2.01 7.87 5.40
CA LEU A 30 1.92 6.44 5.18
C LEU A 30 0.68 5.86 5.84
N VAL A 31 -0.10 5.14 5.08
CA VAL A 31 -1.30 4.47 5.59
C VAL A 31 -0.93 3.12 6.20
N ASN A 32 -1.37 2.90 7.44
CA ASN A 32 -1.18 1.64 8.14
C ASN A 32 -1.82 0.48 7.38
N SER A 33 -1.06 -0.59 7.16
CA SER A 33 -1.54 -1.81 6.52
C SER A 33 -2.00 -2.85 7.55
N ASN A 34 -2.79 -3.81 7.10
CA ASN A 34 -3.16 -4.96 7.91
C ASN A 34 -1.96 -5.86 8.23
N HIS A 35 -0.96 -5.95 7.37
CA HIS A 35 0.28 -6.68 7.61
C HIS A 35 1.18 -5.92 8.59
N GLY A 36 1.45 -4.65 8.36
CA GLY A 36 2.26 -3.82 9.26
C GLY A 36 1.69 -3.77 10.68
N SER A 37 0.38 -3.68 10.83
CA SER A 37 -0.26 -3.66 12.16
C SER A 37 -0.31 -5.03 12.85
N MET A 38 0.11 -6.12 12.20
CA MET A 38 0.00 -7.48 12.75
C MET A 38 0.75 -7.65 14.08
N VAL A 39 1.95 -7.10 14.20
CA VAL A 39 2.77 -7.17 15.42
C VAL A 39 2.02 -6.55 16.59
N TYR A 40 1.47 -5.35 16.40
CA TYR A 40 0.71 -4.64 17.45
C TYR A 40 -0.57 -5.38 17.82
N ARG A 41 -1.28 -5.95 16.86
CA ARG A 41 -2.50 -6.73 17.11
C ARG A 41 -2.19 -8.01 17.90
N LYS A 42 -1.14 -8.74 17.52
CA LYS A 42 -0.69 -9.94 18.24
C LYS A 42 -0.22 -9.61 19.65
N ALA A 43 0.55 -8.54 19.82
CA ALA A 43 0.99 -8.08 21.14
C ALA A 43 -0.20 -7.73 22.04
N LYS A 44 -1.19 -7.00 21.51
CA LYS A 44 -2.41 -6.65 22.25
C LYS A 44 -3.18 -7.89 22.71
N VAL A 45 -3.35 -8.89 21.86
CA VAL A 45 -4.03 -10.16 22.20
C VAL A 45 -3.30 -10.90 23.33
N ASN A 46 -1.96 -10.79 23.39
CA ASN A 46 -1.14 -11.38 24.43
C ASN A 46 -0.94 -10.46 25.66
N GLY A 47 -1.76 -9.40 25.79
CA GLY A 47 -1.71 -8.50 26.95
C GLY A 47 -0.49 -7.58 26.99
N MET A 48 0.28 -7.48 25.92
CA MET A 48 1.46 -6.63 25.85
C MET A 48 1.05 -5.17 25.57
N PRO A 49 1.44 -4.21 26.43
CA PRO A 49 1.12 -2.80 26.22
C PRO A 49 1.86 -2.23 24.99
N ARG A 50 1.20 -1.35 24.25
CA ARG A 50 1.79 -0.75 23.05
C ARG A 50 3.11 -0.01 23.29
N HIS A 51 3.25 0.64 24.44
CA HIS A 51 4.44 1.45 24.76
C HIS A 51 5.74 0.66 24.92
N VAL A 52 5.66 -0.68 25.03
CA VAL A 52 6.85 -1.55 25.02
C VAL A 52 7.29 -1.97 23.63
N LEU A 53 6.51 -1.60 22.59
CA LEU A 53 6.82 -1.89 21.20
C LEU A 53 7.41 -0.65 20.53
N LYS A 54 8.45 -0.86 19.75
CA LYS A 54 9.03 0.19 18.91
C LYS A 54 8.05 0.71 17.89
N GLY A 55 8.12 2.01 17.56
CA GLY A 55 7.39 2.62 16.46
C GLY A 55 7.98 2.22 15.10
N TYR A 56 7.22 2.40 14.02
CA TYR A 56 7.70 2.07 12.68
C TYR A 56 8.95 2.85 12.30
N ASN A 57 9.02 4.15 12.61
CA ASN A 57 10.19 4.97 12.30
C ASN A 57 11.45 4.43 12.98
N GLU A 58 11.35 4.02 14.24
CA GLU A 58 12.46 3.41 14.96
C GLU A 58 12.87 2.05 14.38
N ILE A 59 11.88 1.21 14.04
CA ILE A 59 12.13 -0.12 13.48
C ILE A 59 12.79 -0.03 12.10
N LEU A 60 12.34 0.91 11.27
CA LEU A 60 12.81 1.07 9.89
C LEU A 60 14.01 2.02 9.77
N GLY A 61 14.35 2.74 10.85
CA GLY A 61 15.44 3.70 10.85
C GLY A 61 15.19 4.92 9.97
N VAL A 62 13.92 5.37 9.88
CA VAL A 62 13.49 6.55 9.13
C VAL A 62 13.14 7.70 10.07
N GLY A 63 13.22 8.93 9.59
CA GLY A 63 13.04 10.15 10.38
C GLY A 63 11.57 10.53 10.63
N GLU A 64 11.38 11.60 11.37
CA GLU A 64 10.07 12.14 11.77
C GLU A 64 9.26 12.72 10.59
N GLY A 65 9.89 12.94 9.44
CA GLY A 65 9.20 13.35 8.22
C GLY A 65 8.24 12.30 7.65
N TRP A 66 8.36 11.04 8.12
CA TRP A 66 7.47 9.96 7.77
C TRP A 66 6.41 9.75 8.85
N VAL A 67 5.16 10.05 8.51
CA VAL A 67 4.03 10.03 9.44
C VAL A 67 3.09 8.86 9.10
N TRP A 68 2.82 8.01 10.10
CA TRP A 68 1.95 6.84 9.95
C TRP A 68 0.55 7.13 10.47
N THR A 69 -0.45 6.93 9.61
CA THR A 69 -1.86 7.17 9.92
C THR A 69 -2.74 6.00 9.46
N ASN A 70 -3.99 5.96 9.89
CA ASN A 70 -4.94 4.93 9.44
C ASN A 70 -5.56 5.25 8.07
N ASP A 71 -5.66 6.53 7.76
CA ASP A 71 -6.17 7.08 6.51
C ASP A 71 -5.67 8.51 6.34
N ILE A 72 -5.75 9.03 5.12
CA ILE A 72 -5.35 10.39 4.75
C ILE A 72 -6.53 11.06 4.06
N HIS A 73 -6.85 12.28 4.48
CA HIS A 73 -7.82 13.12 3.84
C HIS A 73 -7.14 14.31 3.18
N LEU A 74 -7.17 14.36 1.87
CA LEU A 74 -6.74 15.51 1.07
C LEU A 74 -8.00 16.34 0.78
N GLU A 75 -8.31 17.27 1.68
CA GLU A 75 -9.60 18.01 1.67
C GLU A 75 -9.74 18.88 0.42
N GLU A 76 -8.67 19.57 0.00
CA GLU A 76 -8.68 20.46 -1.17
C GLU A 76 -8.95 19.68 -2.47
N GLU A 77 -8.41 18.47 -2.60
CA GLU A 77 -8.59 17.59 -3.76
C GLU A 77 -9.84 16.71 -3.64
N ASN A 78 -10.48 16.70 -2.49
CA ASN A 78 -11.59 15.81 -2.15
C ASN A 78 -11.23 14.33 -2.33
N ILE A 79 -10.05 13.93 -1.82
CA ILE A 79 -9.54 12.56 -1.93
C ILE A 79 -9.36 11.93 -0.54
N PHE A 80 -9.88 10.73 -0.38
CA PHE A 80 -9.66 9.86 0.77
C PHE A 80 -8.71 8.72 0.39
N VAL A 81 -7.60 8.58 1.11
CA VAL A 81 -6.61 7.51 0.89
C VAL A 81 -6.65 6.54 2.07
N CYS A 82 -6.78 5.26 1.79
CA CYS A 82 -6.76 4.22 2.82
C CYS A 82 -6.04 2.96 2.33
N HIS A 83 -5.68 2.05 3.26
CA HIS A 83 -5.06 0.80 2.87
C HIS A 83 -5.99 -0.08 2.02
N GLY A 84 -7.26 -0.18 2.42
CA GLY A 84 -8.31 -0.92 1.72
C GLY A 84 -9.48 -1.17 2.66
N ARG A 85 -10.66 -0.74 2.24
CA ARG A 85 -11.91 -0.86 3.00
C ARG A 85 -12.94 -1.73 2.29
N LYS A 86 -13.07 -1.58 0.98
CA LYS A 86 -13.98 -2.32 0.11
C LYS A 86 -13.31 -2.64 -1.21
N LYS A 87 -13.40 -3.89 -1.69
CA LYS A 87 -12.81 -4.29 -2.97
C LYS A 87 -13.28 -3.40 -4.13
N ASN A 88 -14.56 -3.06 -4.16
CA ASN A 88 -15.08 -2.09 -5.14
C ASN A 88 -14.84 -0.65 -4.66
N SER A 89 -13.73 -0.05 -5.07
CA SER A 89 -13.33 1.32 -4.73
C SER A 89 -14.31 2.38 -5.25
N GLU A 90 -14.91 2.17 -6.41
CA GLU A 90 -15.91 3.04 -7.01
C GLU A 90 -17.17 3.15 -6.13
N MET A 91 -17.70 1.99 -5.70
CA MET A 91 -18.84 1.98 -4.79
C MET A 91 -18.49 2.55 -3.42
N TYR A 92 -17.24 2.41 -3.00
CA TYR A 92 -16.79 3.03 -1.76
C TYR A 92 -16.69 4.54 -1.89
N ALA A 93 -16.14 5.05 -3.00
CA ALA A 93 -16.12 6.48 -3.31
C ALA A 93 -17.53 7.09 -3.32
N LYS A 94 -18.50 6.40 -3.92
CA LYS A 94 -19.91 6.81 -3.91
C LYS A 94 -20.47 6.90 -2.49
N GLN A 95 -20.16 5.95 -1.62
CA GLN A 95 -20.63 5.97 -0.23
C GLN A 95 -19.98 7.05 0.62
N MET A 96 -18.71 7.34 0.36
CA MET A 96 -17.96 8.40 1.04
C MET A 96 -18.31 9.80 0.52
N GLY A 97 -18.87 9.91 -0.70
CA GLY A 97 -19.13 11.18 -1.35
C GLY A 97 -17.86 11.91 -1.82
N CYS A 98 -16.74 11.24 -1.85
CA CYS A 98 -15.43 11.76 -2.26
C CYS A 98 -14.66 10.75 -3.11
N ASN A 99 -13.58 11.19 -3.74
CA ASN A 99 -12.67 10.31 -4.47
C ASN A 99 -11.94 9.39 -3.49
N VAL A 100 -11.65 8.15 -3.90
CA VAL A 100 -10.98 7.16 -3.04
C VAL A 100 -9.77 6.56 -3.74
N VAL A 101 -8.65 6.52 -3.03
CA VAL A 101 -7.45 5.76 -3.40
C VAL A 101 -7.21 4.67 -2.38
N GLN A 102 -7.03 3.43 -2.81
CA GLN A 102 -6.73 2.32 -1.91
C GLN A 102 -5.82 1.26 -2.53
N GLY A 103 -5.02 0.60 -1.66
CA GLY A 103 -4.24 -0.59 -1.96
C GLY A 103 -4.94 -1.87 -1.50
N HIS A 104 -4.21 -2.79 -0.89
CA HIS A 104 -4.67 -4.04 -0.28
C HIS A 104 -5.14 -5.12 -1.28
N TYR A 105 -5.87 -4.77 -2.29
CA TYR A 105 -6.41 -5.69 -3.30
C TYR A 105 -5.41 -5.83 -4.45
N HIS A 106 -4.36 -6.63 -4.24
CA HIS A 106 -3.19 -6.73 -5.12
C HIS A 106 -3.53 -7.07 -6.56
N GLU A 107 -4.59 -7.83 -6.78
CA GLU A 107 -5.07 -8.22 -8.11
C GLU A 107 -5.97 -7.15 -8.79
N ASP A 108 -6.35 -6.11 -8.05
CA ASP A 108 -7.28 -5.10 -8.57
C ASP A 108 -6.54 -3.79 -8.88
N PHE A 109 -6.42 -3.51 -10.17
CA PHE A 109 -5.70 -2.36 -10.70
C PHE A 109 -6.59 -1.60 -11.67
N ARG A 110 -7.42 -0.72 -11.13
CA ARG A 110 -8.44 -0.04 -11.92
C ARG A 110 -8.87 1.30 -11.34
N ILE A 111 -9.47 2.12 -12.20
CA ILE A 111 -10.19 3.34 -11.85
C ILE A 111 -11.64 3.18 -12.31
N GLY A 112 -12.58 3.42 -11.41
CA GLY A 112 -14.01 3.46 -11.74
C GLY A 112 -14.62 4.81 -11.39
N TYR A 113 -15.46 5.35 -12.27
CA TYR A 113 -16.18 6.60 -12.06
C TYR A 113 -17.66 6.32 -11.76
N THR A 114 -18.23 7.05 -10.83
CA THR A 114 -19.65 6.91 -10.49
C THR A 114 -20.27 8.25 -10.10
N GLN A 115 -21.58 8.38 -10.32
CA GLN A 115 -22.35 9.54 -9.87
C GLN A 115 -22.68 9.38 -8.39
N ALA A 116 -22.14 10.26 -7.56
CA ALA A 116 -22.61 10.50 -6.20
C ALA A 116 -23.74 11.56 -6.22
N PRO A 117 -24.48 11.78 -5.11
CA PRO A 117 -25.61 12.69 -5.12
C PRO A 117 -25.29 14.11 -5.61
N MET A 118 -24.11 14.63 -5.32
CA MET A 118 -23.77 16.03 -5.63
C MET A 118 -22.71 16.16 -6.75
N ASN A 119 -21.94 15.11 -7.04
CA ASN A 119 -20.80 15.17 -7.96
C ASN A 119 -20.46 13.79 -8.55
N ILE A 120 -19.65 13.79 -9.59
CA ILE A 120 -18.97 12.57 -10.04
C ILE A 120 -17.77 12.33 -9.13
N VAL A 121 -17.64 11.11 -8.65
CA VAL A 121 -16.49 10.66 -7.86
C VAL A 121 -15.85 9.44 -8.53
N TRP A 122 -14.61 9.18 -8.20
CA TRP A 122 -13.89 8.01 -8.67
C TRP A 122 -13.26 7.22 -7.52
N GLY A 123 -13.14 5.92 -7.73
CA GLY A 123 -12.38 5.03 -6.86
C GLY A 123 -11.26 4.38 -7.63
N MET A 124 -10.06 4.38 -7.05
CA MET A 124 -8.85 3.81 -7.63
C MET A 124 -8.28 2.73 -6.72
N ASN A 125 -8.10 1.52 -7.27
CA ASN A 125 -7.30 0.45 -6.68
C ASN A 125 -5.93 0.45 -7.37
N VAL A 126 -4.86 0.60 -6.58
CA VAL A 126 -3.51 0.87 -7.10
C VAL A 126 -2.63 -0.36 -7.28
N GLY A 127 -3.19 -1.59 -7.10
CA GLY A 127 -2.39 -2.81 -7.15
C GLY A 127 -1.38 -2.88 -6.00
N CYS A 128 -0.15 -3.26 -6.30
CA CYS A 128 0.92 -3.39 -5.30
C CYS A 128 2.31 -3.21 -5.90
N LEU A 129 3.31 -3.10 -5.03
CA LEU A 129 4.73 -3.08 -5.38
C LEU A 129 5.47 -4.23 -4.66
N ILE A 130 4.88 -5.44 -4.72
CA ILE A 130 5.47 -6.64 -4.13
C ILE A 130 6.34 -7.38 -5.15
N ASP A 131 7.33 -8.13 -4.68
CA ASP A 131 7.96 -9.15 -5.50
C ASP A 131 7.12 -10.42 -5.44
N ASP A 132 6.48 -10.78 -6.55
CA ASP A 132 5.61 -11.95 -6.66
C ASP A 132 6.38 -13.29 -6.60
N LYS A 133 7.71 -13.23 -6.72
CA LYS A 133 8.59 -14.40 -6.62
C LYS A 133 8.98 -14.73 -5.17
N GLU A 134 8.78 -13.79 -4.25
CA GLU A 134 9.07 -14.00 -2.84
C GLU A 134 8.16 -15.06 -2.22
N LEU A 135 8.73 -15.85 -1.31
CA LEU A 135 8.09 -17.03 -0.71
C LEU A 135 6.80 -16.71 0.05
N ALA A 136 6.63 -15.49 0.57
CA ALA A 136 5.39 -15.05 1.21
C ALA A 136 4.17 -15.18 0.26
N PHE A 137 4.40 -15.21 -1.05
CA PHE A 137 3.39 -15.36 -2.10
C PHE A 137 3.49 -16.71 -2.84
N ALA A 138 4.47 -17.54 -2.52
CA ALA A 138 4.70 -18.83 -3.20
C ALA A 138 3.56 -19.85 -3.01
N TYR A 139 2.79 -19.76 -1.92
CA TYR A 139 1.58 -20.57 -1.75
C TYR A 139 0.42 -20.13 -2.68
N ASN A 140 0.54 -18.98 -3.32
CA ASN A 140 -0.40 -18.53 -4.34
C ASN A 140 -0.10 -19.08 -5.74
N LYS A 141 0.80 -20.05 -5.89
CA LYS A 141 1.15 -20.67 -7.20
C LYS A 141 -0.05 -21.23 -7.97
N VAL A 142 -1.17 -21.44 -7.32
CA VAL A 142 -2.42 -21.93 -7.92
C VAL A 142 -3.51 -20.84 -7.98
N ASN A 143 -3.22 -19.64 -7.49
CA ASN A 143 -4.21 -18.56 -7.49
C ASN A 143 -4.29 -17.93 -8.90
N PRO A 144 -5.45 -17.98 -9.57
CA PRO A 144 -5.64 -17.34 -10.87
C PRO A 144 -5.56 -15.81 -10.81
N ASN A 145 -5.57 -15.24 -9.62
CA ASN A 145 -5.52 -13.80 -9.39
C ASN A 145 -4.07 -13.34 -9.10
N ALA A 146 -3.25 -13.31 -10.13
CA ALA A 146 -1.90 -12.76 -10.01
C ALA A 146 -1.96 -11.27 -9.61
N PRO A 147 -1.02 -10.79 -8.77
CA PRO A 147 -0.94 -9.38 -8.41
C PRO A 147 -0.59 -8.53 -9.63
N VAL A 148 -1.15 -7.33 -9.70
CA VAL A 148 -0.75 -6.32 -10.67
C VAL A 148 0.27 -5.39 -10.02
N ILE A 149 1.48 -5.38 -10.55
CA ILE A 149 2.56 -4.53 -10.05
C ILE A 149 2.45 -3.16 -10.69
N GLY A 150 2.37 -2.13 -9.88
CA GLY A 150 2.20 -0.76 -10.36
C GLY A 150 1.88 0.21 -9.22
N CYS A 151 1.67 1.46 -9.59
CA CYS A 151 1.25 2.50 -8.66
C CYS A 151 0.15 3.38 -9.23
N GLY A 152 -0.51 4.12 -8.35
CA GLY A 152 -1.47 5.17 -8.71
C GLY A 152 -0.82 6.54 -8.57
N VAL A 153 -1.14 7.44 -9.49
CA VAL A 153 -0.76 8.85 -9.46
C VAL A 153 -2.04 9.68 -9.59
N CYS A 154 -2.10 10.78 -8.86
CA CYS A 154 -3.18 11.75 -8.99
C CYS A 154 -2.58 13.12 -9.26
N VAL A 155 -2.96 13.75 -10.37
CA VAL A 155 -2.51 15.09 -10.76
C VAL A 155 -3.74 15.96 -11.00
N ASN A 156 -3.86 17.05 -10.26
CA ASN A 156 -5.03 17.95 -10.31
C ASN A 156 -6.36 17.19 -10.16
N SER A 157 -6.43 16.30 -9.18
CA SER A 157 -7.57 15.42 -8.90
C SER A 157 -7.94 14.42 -10.02
N VAL A 158 -7.09 14.27 -11.04
CA VAL A 158 -7.26 13.28 -12.11
C VAL A 158 -6.43 12.04 -11.80
N PRO A 159 -7.07 10.87 -11.59
CA PRO A 159 -6.38 9.64 -11.26
C PRO A 159 -5.76 9.00 -12.51
N GLN A 160 -4.58 8.42 -12.34
CA GLN A 160 -3.87 7.65 -13.36
C GLN A 160 -3.26 6.39 -12.73
N LEU A 161 -3.23 5.31 -13.48
CA LEU A 161 -2.56 4.07 -13.09
C LEU A 161 -1.33 3.85 -13.95
N ILE A 162 -0.21 3.55 -13.31
CA ILE A 162 1.07 3.28 -13.96
C ILE A 162 1.46 1.83 -13.70
N PRO A 163 1.20 0.91 -14.64
CA PRO A 163 1.61 -0.48 -14.49
C PRO A 163 3.11 -0.64 -14.73
N MET A 164 3.75 -1.48 -13.93
CA MET A 164 5.11 -1.93 -14.19
C MET A 164 5.08 -3.13 -15.14
N ILE A 165 5.29 -2.88 -16.44
CA ILE A 165 5.32 -3.93 -17.44
C ILE A 165 6.69 -4.62 -17.40
N MET A 166 6.69 -5.88 -16.97
CA MET A 166 7.89 -6.70 -16.89
C MET A 166 8.21 -7.36 -18.22
N ASP A 167 9.49 -7.52 -18.53
CA ASP A 167 9.97 -8.34 -19.64
C ASP A 167 9.82 -9.85 -19.32
N THR A 168 10.16 -10.69 -20.26
CA THR A 168 10.10 -12.16 -20.11
C THR A 168 11.06 -12.70 -19.04
N LYS A 169 12.01 -11.89 -18.58
CA LYS A 169 12.95 -12.23 -17.49
C LYS A 169 12.48 -11.68 -16.13
N GLY A 170 11.37 -10.95 -16.12
CA GLY A 170 10.82 -10.32 -14.94
C GLY A 170 11.52 -9.02 -14.54
N ASN A 171 12.17 -8.31 -15.48
CA ASN A 171 12.73 -6.99 -15.22
C ASN A 171 11.77 -5.91 -15.76
N TRP A 172 11.63 -4.85 -14.99
CA TRP A 172 10.91 -3.68 -15.46
C TRP A 172 11.76 -2.90 -16.49
N ASN A 173 11.15 -2.51 -17.59
CA ASN A 173 11.83 -1.80 -18.67
C ASN A 173 12.02 -0.29 -18.44
N GLY A 174 11.53 0.23 -17.30
CA GLY A 174 11.65 1.65 -16.91
C GLY A 174 10.78 2.61 -17.73
N ARG A 175 9.87 2.11 -18.58
CA ARG A 175 8.96 2.95 -19.36
C ARG A 175 7.65 3.17 -18.60
N ILE A 176 7.18 4.39 -18.63
CA ILE A 176 5.89 4.86 -18.09
C ILE A 176 4.99 5.25 -19.24
#